data_d36af1bd5920db974d9de5853c592b98
#
_entry.id   d36af1bd5920db974d9de5853c592b98
#
_cell.length_a   1.000
_cell.length_b   1.000
_cell.length_c   1.000
_cell.angle_alpha   90.00
_cell.angle_beta   90.00
_cell.angle_gamma   90.00
#
_symmetry.space_group_name_H-M   'P 1'
#
loop_
_entity.id
_entity.type
_entity.pdbx_description
1 polymer ?
#
loop_
_entity_poly.entity_id
_entity_poly.type
_entity_poly.pdbx_seq_one_letter_code
_entity_poly.pdbx_strand_id
1 'polypeptide(L)'
;LSTGPYGMKPGEFLLPVGLAVLEDQVFVLDGETATVSRLDLAGRYQGRFGGQGLGRGTFQDPKALVAAEGHLFVLDYGNRQVQRLTPEGGYLSRYAFRRSREDGALRLLGGVGVGEGRLYLYDVEAVKVRVLDLSGRLLASYPLPLLEGEDRMSLVELLPVGRVLYAARRGSSRIHRISLDTGEALPPLEVYAPVRGLALWRRTP
;
A
#
# COMPACT_ATOMS: atom_id res chain seq x y z
N LEU A 1 -3.40 -13.42 -19.82
CA LEU A 1 -2.66 -14.12 -18.80
C LEU A 1 -3.64 -14.53 -17.71
N SER A 2 -3.95 -15.81 -17.64
CA SER A 2 -4.75 -16.39 -16.56
C SER A 2 -3.88 -16.35 -15.31
N THR A 3 -4.30 -15.59 -14.28
CA THR A 3 -3.80 -15.75 -12.91
C THR A 3 -3.99 -17.21 -12.51
N GLY A 4 -3.05 -17.77 -11.74
CA GLY A 4 -3.07 -19.17 -11.32
C GLY A 4 -4.41 -19.63 -10.77
N PRO A 5 -4.68 -20.94 -10.70
CA PRO A 5 -5.94 -21.48 -10.24
C PRO A 5 -6.21 -21.04 -8.78
N TYR A 6 -7.48 -20.96 -8.43
CA TYR A 6 -7.94 -20.71 -7.07
C TYR A 6 -7.51 -21.87 -6.16
N GLY A 7 -6.78 -21.54 -5.08
CA GLY A 7 -6.32 -22.55 -4.13
C GLY A 7 -5.16 -22.11 -3.24
N MET A 8 -4.57 -23.08 -2.55
CA MET A 8 -3.50 -22.87 -1.57
C MET A 8 -2.15 -23.47 -1.99
N LYS A 9 -2.08 -24.14 -3.14
CA LYS A 9 -0.82 -24.72 -3.64
C LYS A 9 0.14 -23.61 -4.11
N PRO A 10 1.42 -23.91 -4.33
CA PRO A 10 2.37 -22.99 -4.93
C PRO A 10 1.84 -22.36 -6.23
N GLY A 11 1.72 -21.03 -6.27
CA GLY A 11 1.20 -20.28 -7.41
C GLY A 11 -0.32 -20.16 -7.49
N GLU A 12 -1.05 -20.71 -6.53
CA GLU A 12 -2.50 -20.50 -6.36
C GLU A 12 -2.79 -19.42 -5.34
N PHE A 13 -3.95 -18.77 -5.45
CA PHE A 13 -4.37 -17.68 -4.57
C PHE A 13 -5.85 -17.85 -4.19
N LEU A 14 -6.18 -17.49 -2.93
CA LEU A 14 -7.56 -17.45 -2.44
C LEU A 14 -8.15 -16.05 -2.56
N LEU A 15 -7.43 -15.04 -2.07
CA LEU A 15 -7.86 -13.64 -2.06
C LEU A 15 -6.67 -12.71 -2.32
N PRO A 16 -6.22 -12.55 -3.56
CA PRO A 16 -5.13 -11.61 -3.86
C PRO A 16 -5.60 -10.17 -3.62
N VAL A 17 -5.02 -9.49 -2.65
CA VAL A 17 -5.36 -8.13 -2.23
C VAL A 17 -4.29 -7.10 -2.55
N GLY A 18 -3.09 -7.53 -2.91
CA GLY A 18 -1.98 -6.64 -3.27
C GLY A 18 -1.03 -7.29 -4.26
N LEU A 19 -0.49 -6.48 -5.18
CA LEU A 19 0.52 -6.87 -6.14
C LEU A 19 1.59 -5.79 -6.18
N ALA A 20 2.85 -6.19 -6.12
CA ALA A 20 3.98 -5.30 -6.26
C ALA A 20 5.06 -5.93 -7.14
N VAL A 21 5.80 -5.10 -7.85
CA VAL A 21 6.97 -5.52 -8.64
C VAL A 21 8.20 -4.86 -8.05
N LEU A 22 9.23 -5.64 -7.83
CA LEU A 22 10.52 -5.17 -7.36
C LEU A 22 11.61 -5.91 -8.13
N GLU A 23 12.43 -5.15 -8.86
CA GLU A 23 13.41 -5.72 -9.78
C GLU A 23 12.74 -6.73 -10.76
N ASP A 24 13.22 -7.94 -10.83
CA ASP A 24 12.71 -8.99 -11.71
C ASP A 24 11.72 -9.94 -11.02
N GLN A 25 11.09 -9.50 -9.94
CA GLN A 25 10.17 -10.30 -9.15
C GLN A 25 8.80 -9.65 -9.00
N VAL A 26 7.77 -10.48 -9.03
CA VAL A 26 6.39 -10.12 -8.75
C VAL A 26 6.00 -10.70 -7.39
N PHE A 27 5.44 -9.86 -6.54
CA PHE A 27 4.97 -10.23 -5.20
C PHE A 27 3.45 -10.11 -5.15
N VAL A 28 2.79 -11.17 -4.71
CA VAL A 28 1.33 -11.20 -4.58
C VAL A 28 0.97 -11.46 -3.13
N LEU A 29 0.29 -10.51 -2.51
CA LEU A 29 -0.25 -10.64 -1.16
C LEU A 29 -1.63 -11.30 -1.23
N ASP A 30 -1.78 -12.41 -0.54
CA ASP A 30 -3.06 -13.09 -0.37
C ASP A 30 -3.64 -12.75 1.01
N GLY A 31 -4.81 -12.10 1.02
CA GLY A 31 -5.47 -11.62 2.23
C GLY A 31 -6.09 -12.75 3.07
N GLU A 32 -6.49 -13.86 2.44
CA GLU A 32 -7.08 -14.99 3.15
C GLU A 32 -6.02 -15.82 3.89
N THR A 33 -4.92 -16.14 3.21
CA THR A 33 -3.83 -16.90 3.82
C THR A 33 -2.85 -16.02 4.60
N ALA A 34 -2.95 -14.70 4.45
CA ALA A 34 -2.02 -13.71 4.97
C ALA A 34 -0.56 -13.97 4.54
N THR A 35 -0.36 -14.44 3.31
CA THR A 35 0.96 -14.75 2.77
C THR A 35 1.33 -13.87 1.59
N VAL A 36 2.61 -13.70 1.35
CA VAL A 36 3.17 -13.08 0.14
C VAL A 36 3.84 -14.16 -0.68
N SER A 37 3.31 -14.42 -1.87
CA SER A 37 3.93 -15.28 -2.87
C SER A 37 4.88 -14.48 -3.75
N ARG A 38 6.03 -15.05 -4.05
CA ARG A 38 7.04 -14.50 -4.94
C ARG A 38 7.05 -15.27 -6.25
N LEU A 39 6.97 -14.55 -7.36
CA LEU A 39 6.97 -15.07 -8.72
C LEU A 39 8.07 -14.38 -9.52
N ASP A 40 8.58 -15.00 -10.58
CA ASP A 40 9.38 -14.30 -11.58
C ASP A 40 8.47 -13.52 -12.57
N LEU A 41 9.06 -12.73 -13.47
CA LEU A 41 8.32 -11.96 -14.46
C LEU A 41 7.55 -12.84 -15.48
N ALA A 42 7.87 -14.13 -15.57
CA ALA A 42 7.12 -15.10 -16.36
C ALA A 42 5.95 -15.71 -15.57
N GLY A 43 5.75 -15.30 -14.31
CA GLY A 43 4.69 -15.81 -13.43
C GLY A 43 5.01 -17.15 -12.76
N ARG A 44 6.25 -17.64 -12.82
CA ARG A 44 6.65 -18.91 -12.20
C ARG A 44 6.89 -18.70 -10.71
N TYR A 45 6.29 -19.55 -9.89
CA TYR A 45 6.40 -19.51 -8.44
C TYR A 45 7.85 -19.73 -7.97
N GLN A 46 8.33 -18.85 -7.08
CA GLN A 46 9.69 -18.85 -6.53
C GLN A 46 9.71 -19.09 -5.01
N GLY A 47 8.57 -18.92 -4.34
CA GLY A 47 8.49 -19.09 -2.90
C GLY A 47 7.36 -18.30 -2.27
N ARG A 48 7.17 -18.49 -0.97
CA ARG A 48 6.14 -17.81 -0.19
C ARG A 48 6.62 -17.59 1.24
N PHE A 49 6.23 -16.46 1.82
CA PHE A 49 6.49 -16.14 3.22
C PHE A 49 5.26 -15.49 3.86
N GLY A 50 5.31 -15.22 5.15
CA GLY A 50 4.18 -14.70 5.90
C GLY A 50 3.35 -15.81 6.53
N GLY A 51 2.07 -15.53 6.70
CA GLY A 51 1.06 -16.38 7.33
C GLY A 51 0.30 -15.63 8.42
N GLN A 52 -0.79 -16.21 8.90
CA GLN A 52 -1.61 -15.65 9.97
C GLN A 52 -0.80 -15.52 11.27
N GLY A 53 -0.81 -14.33 11.88
CA GLY A 53 -0.13 -14.13 13.15
C GLY A 53 0.00 -12.66 13.58
N LEU A 54 0.48 -12.48 14.83
CA LEU A 54 0.71 -11.19 15.48
C LEU A 54 2.18 -10.77 15.49
N GLY A 55 3.06 -11.64 15.01
CA GLY A 55 4.50 -11.51 15.09
C GLY A 55 5.15 -10.77 13.94
N ARG A 56 6.49 -10.75 13.98
CA ARG A 56 7.33 -10.21 12.92
C ARG A 56 7.26 -11.11 11.69
N GLY A 57 6.98 -10.53 10.52
CA GLY A 57 6.87 -11.27 9.26
C GLY A 57 5.60 -12.11 9.13
N THR A 58 4.66 -12.01 10.08
CA THR A 58 3.32 -12.58 9.99
C THR A 58 2.26 -11.47 10.00
N PHE A 59 1.06 -11.73 9.51
CA PHE A 59 0.05 -10.69 9.29
C PHE A 59 -1.32 -11.13 9.79
N GLN A 60 -2.16 -10.13 10.12
CA GLN A 60 -3.55 -10.35 10.45
C GLN A 60 -4.41 -9.36 9.64
N ASP A 61 -5.22 -9.89 8.73
CA ASP A 61 -6.05 -9.09 7.83
C ASP A 61 -5.24 -8.09 6.97
N PRO A 62 -4.19 -8.53 6.24
CA PRO A 62 -3.39 -7.63 5.41
C PRO A 62 -4.21 -7.10 4.23
N LYS A 63 -4.05 -5.81 3.90
CA LYS A 63 -4.90 -5.11 2.91
C LYS A 63 -4.14 -4.56 1.71
N ALA A 64 -2.84 -4.30 1.83
CA ALA A 64 -2.05 -3.74 0.75
C ALA A 64 -0.59 -4.17 0.82
N LEU A 65 0.04 -4.24 -0.33
CA LEU A 65 1.46 -4.50 -0.53
C LEU A 65 2.01 -3.46 -1.49
N VAL A 66 3.09 -2.80 -1.11
CA VAL A 66 3.86 -1.93 -1.99
C VAL A 66 5.34 -2.29 -1.93
N ALA A 67 6.05 -2.05 -3.02
CA ALA A 67 7.48 -2.31 -3.12
C ALA A 67 8.20 -1.03 -3.56
N ALA A 68 9.25 -0.67 -2.87
CA ALA A 68 10.14 0.42 -3.23
C ALA A 68 11.49 0.28 -2.51
N GLU A 69 12.55 0.81 -3.13
CA GLU A 69 13.88 0.93 -2.53
C GLU A 69 14.43 -0.39 -1.99
N GLY A 70 14.22 -1.48 -2.73
CA GLY A 70 14.69 -2.80 -2.35
C GLY A 70 13.88 -3.48 -1.23
N HIS A 71 12.72 -2.95 -0.86
CA HIS A 71 11.93 -3.47 0.26
C HIS A 71 10.46 -3.62 -0.08
N LEU A 72 9.80 -4.46 0.71
CA LEU A 72 8.36 -4.66 0.70
C LEU A 72 7.73 -3.99 1.92
N PHE A 73 6.54 -3.40 1.74
CA PHE A 73 5.76 -2.80 2.81
C PHE A 73 4.35 -3.39 2.76
N VAL A 74 3.97 -4.05 3.84
CA VAL A 74 2.64 -4.67 3.99
C VAL A 74 1.80 -3.87 4.96
N LEU A 75 0.66 -3.37 4.52
CA LEU A 75 -0.35 -2.81 5.40
C LEU A 75 -1.08 -3.96 6.10
N ASP A 76 -0.69 -4.23 7.31
CA ASP A 76 -1.20 -5.27 8.19
C ASP A 76 -2.29 -4.66 9.10
N TYR A 77 -3.51 -4.58 8.55
CA TYR A 77 -4.62 -3.83 9.13
C TYR A 77 -5.06 -4.41 10.48
N GLY A 78 -5.16 -5.72 10.59
CA GLY A 78 -5.57 -6.39 11.83
C GLY A 78 -4.57 -6.18 12.97
N ASN A 79 -3.27 -6.14 12.68
CA ASN A 79 -2.22 -5.83 13.65
C ASN A 79 -1.95 -4.32 13.81
N ARG A 80 -2.68 -3.46 13.09
CA ARG A 80 -2.54 -2.00 13.13
C ARG A 80 -1.12 -1.53 12.90
N GLN A 81 -0.51 -1.98 11.82
CA GLN A 81 0.86 -1.62 11.47
C GLN A 81 1.11 -1.70 9.97
N VAL A 82 2.18 -1.06 9.53
CA VAL A 82 2.83 -1.40 8.27
C VAL A 82 4.13 -2.11 8.62
N GLN A 83 4.36 -3.30 8.09
CA GLN A 83 5.63 -4.00 8.23
C GLN A 83 6.51 -3.74 7.01
N ARG A 84 7.80 -3.42 7.25
CA ARG A 84 8.85 -3.35 6.24
C ARG A 84 9.63 -4.66 6.25
N LEU A 85 9.78 -5.26 5.09
CA LEU A 85 10.38 -6.58 4.90
C LEU A 85 11.44 -6.54 3.78
N THR A 86 12.37 -7.48 3.81
CA THR A 86 13.20 -7.79 2.63
C THR A 86 12.37 -8.52 1.57
N PRO A 87 12.85 -8.62 0.32
CA PRO A 87 12.19 -9.42 -0.74
C PRO A 87 12.02 -10.90 -0.39
N GLU A 88 12.86 -11.44 0.51
CA GLU A 88 12.79 -12.82 1.01
C GLU A 88 11.83 -12.99 2.19
N GLY A 89 11.20 -11.89 2.66
CA GLY A 89 10.27 -11.89 3.79
C GLY A 89 10.92 -11.65 5.16
N GLY A 90 12.22 -11.32 5.19
CA GLY A 90 12.92 -10.95 6.43
C GLY A 90 12.36 -9.65 7.03
N TYR A 91 11.94 -9.68 8.29
CA TYR A 91 11.42 -8.51 8.99
C TYR A 91 12.52 -7.48 9.28
N LEU A 92 12.27 -6.22 8.92
CA LEU A 92 13.18 -5.10 9.16
C LEU A 92 12.66 -4.14 10.23
N SER A 93 11.46 -3.63 10.06
CA SER A 93 10.85 -2.67 10.97
C SER A 93 9.32 -2.67 10.84
N ARG A 94 8.67 -1.94 11.75
CA ARG A 94 7.23 -1.70 11.67
C ARG A 94 6.89 -0.26 12.02
N TYR A 95 5.83 0.23 11.42
CA TYR A 95 5.21 1.53 11.71
C TYR A 95 3.83 1.23 12.32
N ALA A 96 3.76 1.29 13.65
CA ALA A 96 2.53 0.99 14.38
C ALA A 96 1.64 2.22 14.47
N PHE A 97 0.33 2.02 14.36
CA PHE A 97 -0.67 3.05 14.61
C PHE A 97 -1.54 2.68 15.81
N ARG A 98 -1.90 3.70 16.59
CA ARG A 98 -2.64 3.55 17.84
C ARG A 98 -3.79 4.53 17.87
N ARG A 99 -4.89 4.16 18.54
CA ARG A 99 -5.87 5.15 18.96
C ARG A 99 -5.22 6.08 20.00
N SER A 100 -4.78 7.25 19.55
CA SER A 100 -4.24 8.30 20.41
C SER A 100 -4.89 9.62 20.01
N ARG A 101 -5.07 10.52 20.99
CA ARG A 101 -5.51 11.90 20.77
C ARG A 101 -4.34 12.86 20.56
N GLU A 102 -3.12 12.36 20.64
CA GLU A 102 -1.92 13.17 20.44
C GLU A 102 -1.81 13.61 18.96
N ASP A 103 -1.40 14.84 18.75
CA ASP A 103 -1.11 15.34 17.42
C ASP A 103 0.00 14.52 16.76
N GLY A 104 -0.24 14.13 15.53
CA GLY A 104 0.70 13.31 14.75
C GLY A 104 0.57 11.80 14.93
N ALA A 105 -0.22 11.31 15.89
CA ALA A 105 -0.46 9.88 16.03
C ALA A 105 -1.23 9.33 14.82
N LEU A 106 -0.76 8.20 14.30
CA LEU A 106 -1.49 7.41 13.30
C LEU A 106 -2.64 6.66 13.99
N ARG A 107 -3.86 6.82 13.50
CA ARG A 107 -5.06 6.27 14.16
C ARG A 107 -5.63 5.04 13.49
N LEU A 108 -5.91 5.15 12.20
CA LEU A 108 -6.47 4.06 11.39
C LEU A 108 -5.98 4.21 9.97
N LEU A 109 -5.20 3.24 9.49
CA LEU A 109 -4.63 3.31 8.15
C LEU A 109 -5.55 2.63 7.13
N GLY A 110 -5.85 3.35 6.06
CA GLY A 110 -6.62 2.86 4.91
C GLY A 110 -5.82 2.83 3.62
N GLY A 111 -4.51 3.10 3.67
CA GLY A 111 -3.67 3.05 2.49
C GLY A 111 -2.20 3.26 2.80
N VAL A 112 -1.35 2.76 1.92
CA VAL A 112 0.10 2.87 1.98
C VAL A 112 0.69 3.15 0.60
N GLY A 113 1.68 4.01 0.54
CA GLY A 113 2.51 4.26 -0.63
C GLY A 113 3.95 4.50 -0.20
N VAL A 114 4.91 4.23 -1.06
CA VAL A 114 6.35 4.44 -0.79
C VAL A 114 7.01 5.03 -2.03
N GLY A 115 7.93 5.94 -1.83
CA GLY A 115 8.78 6.51 -2.87
C GLY A 115 9.69 7.61 -2.32
N GLU A 116 10.86 7.77 -2.93
CA GLU A 116 11.85 8.81 -2.58
C GLU A 116 12.22 8.83 -1.09
N GLY A 117 12.45 7.64 -0.50
CA GLY A 117 12.80 7.50 0.91
C GLY A 117 11.70 7.85 1.90
N ARG A 118 10.44 7.91 1.44
CA ARG A 118 9.30 8.33 2.25
C ARG A 118 8.19 7.30 2.21
N LEU A 119 7.52 7.16 3.35
CA LEU A 119 6.33 6.34 3.55
C LEU A 119 5.11 7.28 3.63
N TYR A 120 4.14 7.05 2.76
CA TYR A 120 2.88 7.78 2.70
C TYR A 120 1.78 6.90 3.28
N LEU A 121 1.07 7.37 4.29
CA LEU A 121 0.06 6.60 5.01
C LEU A 121 -1.25 7.39 5.04
N TYR A 122 -2.33 6.82 4.51
CA TYR A 122 -3.65 7.44 4.63
C TYR A 122 -4.24 7.12 6.00
N ASP A 123 -4.41 8.16 6.82
CA ASP A 123 -5.09 8.11 8.12
C ASP A 123 -6.58 8.39 7.92
N VAL A 124 -7.38 7.34 7.99
CA VAL A 124 -8.82 7.37 7.74
C VAL A 124 -9.56 8.27 8.73
N GLU A 125 -9.19 8.25 10.02
CA GLU A 125 -9.85 9.06 11.04
C GLU A 125 -9.51 10.54 10.90
N ALA A 126 -8.26 10.85 10.56
CA ALA A 126 -7.80 12.22 10.35
C ALA A 126 -8.17 12.77 8.97
N VAL A 127 -8.54 11.92 8.02
CA VAL A 127 -8.75 12.25 6.59
C VAL A 127 -7.52 12.96 6.00
N LYS A 128 -6.34 12.40 6.28
CA LYS A 128 -5.05 12.98 5.90
C LYS A 128 -4.09 11.91 5.41
N VAL A 129 -3.19 12.31 4.54
CA VAL A 129 -2.00 11.52 4.25
C VAL A 129 -0.88 11.99 5.17
N ARG A 130 -0.33 11.09 5.96
CA ARG A 130 0.87 11.31 6.79
C ARG A 130 2.09 10.87 6.00
N VAL A 131 3.11 11.69 5.97
CA VAL A 131 4.37 11.40 5.30
C VAL A 131 5.45 11.20 6.37
N LEU A 132 6.06 10.04 6.38
CA LEU A 132 7.12 9.68 7.30
C LEU A 132 8.41 9.39 6.52
N ASP A 133 9.56 9.59 7.13
CA ASP A 133 10.78 8.95 6.65
C ASP A 133 10.80 7.46 7.00
N LEU A 134 11.76 6.72 6.44
CA LEU A 134 11.85 5.28 6.70
C LEU A 134 12.35 4.93 8.12
N SER A 135 12.67 5.92 8.96
CA SER A 135 12.88 5.74 10.41
C SER A 135 11.57 5.82 11.20
N GLY A 136 10.48 6.30 10.57
CA GLY A 136 9.17 6.49 11.18
C GLY A 136 8.90 7.90 11.73
N ARG A 137 9.80 8.85 11.46
CA ARG A 137 9.62 10.26 11.86
C ARG A 137 8.63 10.94 10.91
N LEU A 138 7.63 11.62 11.47
CA LEU A 138 6.67 12.41 10.69
C LEU A 138 7.37 13.61 10.04
N LEU A 139 7.25 13.71 8.72
CA LEU A 139 7.81 14.81 7.91
C LEU A 139 6.73 15.82 7.51
N ALA A 140 5.54 15.35 7.15
CA ALA A 140 4.45 16.20 6.68
C ALA A 140 3.09 15.52 6.88
N SER A 141 2.02 16.32 6.75
CA SER A 141 0.65 15.86 6.84
C SER A 141 -0.21 16.66 5.88
N TYR A 142 -0.77 15.99 4.87
CA TYR A 142 -1.56 16.61 3.82
C TYR A 142 -3.04 16.24 3.97
N PRO A 143 -3.97 17.19 3.85
CA PRO A 143 -5.38 16.86 3.80
C PRO A 143 -5.69 16.03 2.54
N LEU A 144 -6.56 15.04 2.69
CA LEU A 144 -7.13 14.29 1.57
C LEU A 144 -8.66 14.36 1.70
N PRO A 145 -9.28 15.51 1.34
CA PRO A 145 -10.71 15.71 1.52
C PRO A 145 -11.50 14.68 0.73
N LEU A 146 -12.69 14.37 1.22
CA LEU A 146 -13.66 13.55 0.48
C LEU A 146 -14.28 14.38 -0.63
N LEU A 147 -14.34 13.83 -1.82
CA LEU A 147 -15.16 14.34 -2.91
C LEU A 147 -16.56 13.72 -2.82
N GLU A 148 -17.51 14.34 -3.50
CA GLU A 148 -18.89 13.87 -3.51
C GLU A 148 -18.98 12.41 -3.96
N GLY A 149 -19.70 11.58 -3.21
CA GLY A 149 -19.87 10.15 -3.47
C GLY A 149 -18.72 9.26 -2.99
N GLU A 150 -17.67 9.82 -2.38
CA GLU A 150 -16.57 9.02 -1.84
C GLU A 150 -16.84 8.56 -0.40
N ASP A 151 -16.49 7.31 -0.12
CA ASP A 151 -16.52 6.75 1.23
C ASP A 151 -15.15 6.90 1.92
N ARG A 152 -15.15 7.51 3.10
CA ARG A 152 -13.96 7.70 3.92
C ARG A 152 -13.27 6.39 4.28
N MET A 153 -14.03 5.33 4.47
CA MET A 153 -13.51 4.02 4.87
C MET A 153 -12.92 3.21 3.71
N SER A 154 -13.14 3.64 2.47
CA SER A 154 -12.55 2.98 1.31
C SER A 154 -11.03 2.97 1.38
N LEU A 155 -10.43 1.86 0.98
CA LEU A 155 -8.98 1.76 0.81
C LEU A 155 -8.49 2.80 -0.21
N VAL A 156 -7.34 3.39 0.08
CA VAL A 156 -6.70 4.40 -0.76
C VAL A 156 -5.38 3.86 -1.28
N GLU A 157 -5.27 3.84 -2.59
CA GLU A 157 -3.98 3.62 -3.26
C GLU A 157 -3.22 4.94 -3.29
N LEU A 158 -1.98 4.93 -2.82
CA LEU A 158 -1.11 6.10 -2.77
C LEU A 158 0.09 5.88 -3.67
N LEU A 159 0.27 6.75 -4.67
CA LEU A 159 1.35 6.68 -5.65
C LEU A 159 2.09 8.01 -5.73
N PRO A 160 3.24 8.15 -5.06
CA PRO A 160 4.10 9.32 -5.24
C PRO A 160 4.83 9.25 -6.59
N VAL A 161 4.75 10.31 -7.39
CA VAL A 161 5.43 10.44 -8.67
C VAL A 161 6.03 11.84 -8.79
N GLY A 162 7.34 11.95 -8.69
CA GLY A 162 8.02 13.25 -8.65
C GLY A 162 7.45 14.12 -7.54
N ARG A 163 6.98 15.30 -7.87
CA ARG A 163 6.46 16.28 -6.90
C ARG A 163 4.95 16.19 -6.65
N VAL A 164 4.30 15.11 -7.09
CA VAL A 164 2.85 14.92 -6.94
C VAL A 164 2.55 13.57 -6.29
N LEU A 165 1.71 13.60 -5.26
CA LEU A 165 1.09 12.39 -4.71
C LEU A 165 -0.27 12.19 -5.39
N TYR A 166 -0.44 11.05 -6.04
CA TYR A 166 -1.71 10.58 -6.54
C TYR A 166 -2.36 9.70 -5.49
N ALA A 167 -3.65 9.95 -5.21
CA ALA A 167 -4.40 9.16 -4.24
C ALA A 167 -5.76 8.77 -4.84
N ALA A 168 -6.01 7.48 -4.97
CA ALA A 168 -7.26 6.95 -5.51
C ALA A 168 -7.99 6.14 -4.46
N ARG A 169 -9.23 6.51 -4.18
CA ARG A 169 -10.13 5.71 -3.34
C ARG A 169 -10.71 4.57 -4.17
N ARG A 170 -10.69 3.37 -3.61
CA ARG A 170 -11.27 2.22 -4.28
C ARG A 170 -12.76 2.47 -4.54
N GLY A 171 -13.18 2.33 -5.79
CA GLY A 171 -14.54 2.57 -6.23
C GLY A 171 -14.86 4.01 -6.65
N SER A 172 -13.96 4.99 -6.42
CA SER A 172 -14.11 6.35 -6.93
C SER A 172 -13.81 6.42 -8.42
N SER A 173 -14.46 7.33 -9.13
CA SER A 173 -14.12 7.72 -10.50
C SER A 173 -13.15 8.91 -10.55
N ARG A 174 -12.53 9.25 -9.43
CA ARG A 174 -11.61 10.39 -9.30
C ARG A 174 -10.29 9.97 -8.68
N ILE A 175 -9.23 10.59 -9.15
CA ILE A 175 -7.89 10.46 -8.58
C ILE A 175 -7.49 11.82 -8.02
N HIS A 176 -7.35 11.89 -6.70
CA HIS A 176 -6.84 13.07 -6.02
C HIS A 176 -5.38 13.30 -6.37
N ARG A 177 -4.98 14.54 -6.41
CA ARG A 177 -3.59 14.95 -6.58
C ARG A 177 -3.23 15.96 -5.51
N ILE A 178 -2.06 15.77 -4.89
CA ILE A 178 -1.55 16.65 -3.85
C ILE A 178 -0.12 17.07 -4.26
N SER A 179 0.14 18.36 -4.27
CA SER A 179 1.51 18.88 -4.41
C SER A 179 2.34 18.48 -3.21
N LEU A 180 3.45 17.78 -3.40
CA LEU A 180 4.38 17.42 -2.31
C LEU A 180 5.24 18.59 -1.85
N ASP A 181 5.26 19.69 -2.61
CA ASP A 181 5.99 20.92 -2.25
C ASP A 181 5.17 21.80 -1.32
N THR A 182 3.91 22.03 -1.66
CA THR A 182 3.03 22.97 -0.94
C THR A 182 2.05 22.27 -0.01
N GLY A 183 1.77 20.97 -0.24
CA GLY A 183 0.71 20.22 0.46
C GLY A 183 -0.70 20.56 -0.01
N GLU A 184 -0.84 21.38 -1.06
CA GLU A 184 -2.12 21.80 -1.57
C GLU A 184 -2.73 20.73 -2.49
N ALA A 185 -4.06 20.65 -2.45
CA ALA A 185 -4.81 19.82 -3.40
C ALA A 185 -4.75 20.45 -4.80
N LEU A 186 -4.37 19.64 -5.78
CA LEU A 186 -4.45 19.98 -7.19
C LEU A 186 -5.79 19.48 -7.77
N PRO A 187 -6.25 20.03 -8.90
CA PRO A 187 -7.46 19.54 -9.54
C PRO A 187 -7.43 18.02 -9.72
N PRO A 188 -8.47 17.26 -9.33
CA PRO A 188 -8.50 15.83 -9.46
C PRO A 188 -8.52 15.42 -10.95
N LEU A 189 -8.10 14.17 -11.22
CA LEU A 189 -8.31 13.56 -12.52
C LEU A 189 -9.63 12.79 -12.50
N GLU A 190 -10.47 13.04 -13.50
CA GLU A 190 -11.69 12.25 -13.72
C GLU A 190 -11.35 11.02 -14.57
N VAL A 191 -11.88 9.87 -14.20
CA VAL A 191 -11.71 8.60 -14.94
C VAL A 191 -13.08 8.00 -15.26
N TYR A 192 -13.17 7.31 -16.40
CA TYR A 192 -14.45 6.80 -16.91
C TYR A 192 -15.01 5.59 -16.16
N ALA A 193 -14.21 4.99 -15.27
CA ALA A 193 -14.61 3.81 -14.50
C ALA A 193 -14.08 3.91 -13.07
N PRO A 194 -14.70 3.20 -12.10
CA PRO A 194 -14.22 3.17 -10.73
C PRO A 194 -12.78 2.64 -10.65
N VAL A 195 -11.92 3.39 -9.95
CA VAL A 195 -10.51 3.02 -9.73
C VAL A 195 -10.43 1.79 -8.85
N ARG A 196 -9.59 0.83 -9.24
CA ARG A 196 -9.30 -0.37 -8.48
C ARG A 196 -7.84 -0.47 -8.04
N GLY A 197 -6.96 0.34 -8.62
CA GLY A 197 -5.55 0.45 -8.28
C GLY A 197 -4.84 1.51 -9.11
N LEU A 198 -3.66 1.93 -8.65
CA LEU A 198 -2.76 2.84 -9.33
C LEU A 198 -1.43 2.14 -9.60
N ALA A 199 -0.87 2.33 -10.78
CA ALA A 199 0.47 1.89 -11.10
C ALA A 199 1.19 2.91 -11.98
N LEU A 200 2.50 3.05 -11.77
CA LEU A 200 3.36 3.82 -12.64
C LEU A 200 3.94 2.89 -13.72
N TRP A 201 3.63 3.18 -14.97
CA TRP A 201 4.29 2.54 -16.08
C TRP A 201 5.31 3.52 -16.69
N ARG A 202 6.58 3.13 -16.69
CA ARG A 202 7.63 3.88 -17.42
C ARG A 202 7.90 3.16 -18.73
N ARG A 203 7.73 3.87 -19.83
CA ARG A 203 8.22 3.40 -21.11
C ARG A 203 9.75 3.43 -21.02
N THR A 204 10.40 2.28 -21.05
CA THR A 204 11.84 2.22 -21.33
C THR A 204 12.07 2.78 -22.72
N PRO A 205 13.02 3.69 -22.90
CA PRO A 205 13.35 4.23 -24.20
C PRO A 205 13.82 3.16 -25.17
#